data_4490ce66601f18e67ab2474ed726a809
#
_entry.id   4490ce66601f18e67ab2474ed726a809
#
_cell.length_a   1.000
_cell.length_b   1.000
_cell.length_c   1.000
_cell.angle_alpha   90.00
_cell.angle_beta   90.00
_cell.angle_gamma   90.00
#
_symmetry.space_group_name_H-M   'P 1'
#
loop_
_entity.id
_entity.type
_entity.pdbx_description
1 polymer ?
#
loop_
_entity_poly.entity_id
_entity_poly.type
_entity_poly.pdbx_seq_one_letter_code
_entity_poly.pdbx_strand_id
1 'polypeptide(L)'
;MVNKGSTAAYSRRVREYTELLGSMAAVHPSDLQLVSQWAGDVDGEIVDAGCGPGHWTNFLTEQGHAARGVDLVPEFVTYATNTFPGVSYTLGSLDSLDADTGSIGGILSWYSLIHYEPQTIRIPLHEFRRALNPGGTLLVGFFEGQTVEEFAHAVTPAYRWPVDDLGTELNATGFDVVESHVRKTAGQRPVAAIVARRREAH
;
A
#
# COMPACT_ATOMS: atom_id res chain seq x y z
N MET A 1 14.58 0.89 -4.84
CA MET A 1 14.74 1.88 -3.74
C MET A 1 13.82 3.05 -4.02
N VAL A 2 12.92 3.36 -3.09
CA VAL A 2 12.16 4.62 -3.15
C VAL A 2 13.19 5.75 -3.25
N ASN A 3 13.00 6.63 -4.21
CA ASN A 3 13.91 7.74 -4.44
C ASN A 3 13.99 8.61 -3.17
N LYS A 4 15.17 8.87 -2.62
CA LYS A 4 15.38 9.78 -1.47
C LYS A 4 14.72 11.15 -1.69
N GLY A 5 14.51 11.55 -2.94
CA GLY A 5 13.74 12.73 -3.32
C GLY A 5 12.26 12.64 -2.95
N SER A 6 11.63 11.46 -3.01
CA SER A 6 10.23 11.26 -2.65
C SER A 6 9.99 11.48 -1.16
N THR A 7 10.82 10.89 -0.30
CA THR A 7 10.73 11.08 1.16
C THR A 7 10.82 12.57 1.53
N ALA A 8 11.83 13.29 1.01
CA ALA A 8 11.99 14.72 1.30
C ALA A 8 10.86 15.61 0.72
N ALA A 9 10.23 15.20 -0.37
CA ALA A 9 9.08 15.90 -0.94
C ALA A 9 7.84 15.72 -0.06
N TYR A 10 7.60 14.51 0.44
CA TYR A 10 6.50 14.23 1.37
C TYR A 10 6.71 14.93 2.71
N SER A 11 7.92 14.90 3.31
CA SER A 11 8.24 15.60 4.56
C SER A 11 7.86 17.09 4.50
N ARG A 12 8.08 17.74 3.36
CA ARG A 12 7.73 19.16 3.18
C ARG A 12 6.22 19.42 3.04
N ARG A 13 5.42 18.44 2.66
CA ARG A 13 3.98 18.56 2.37
C ARG A 13 3.09 17.72 3.28
N VAL A 14 3.65 17.15 4.35
CA VAL A 14 2.92 16.28 5.29
C VAL A 14 1.62 16.92 5.74
N ARG A 15 1.67 18.18 6.17
CA ARG A 15 0.48 18.90 6.67
C ARG A 15 -0.62 19.00 5.62
N GLU A 16 -0.29 19.45 4.41
CA GLU A 16 -1.23 19.58 3.30
C GLU A 16 -1.82 18.21 2.91
N TYR A 17 -0.95 17.20 2.80
CA TYR A 17 -1.34 15.84 2.46
C TYR A 17 -2.29 15.25 3.52
N THR A 18 -1.98 15.45 4.79
CA THR A 18 -2.77 14.96 5.92
C THR A 18 -4.14 15.63 6.00
N GLU A 19 -4.21 16.94 5.80
CA GLU A 19 -5.46 17.69 5.77
C GLU A 19 -6.40 17.23 4.64
N LEU A 20 -5.85 16.86 3.48
CA LEU A 20 -6.63 16.46 2.30
C LEU A 20 -6.98 14.98 2.26
N LEU A 21 -6.07 14.10 2.66
CA LEU A 21 -6.14 12.64 2.42
C LEU A 21 -5.98 11.81 3.70
N GLY A 22 -5.68 12.43 4.83
CA GLY A 22 -5.36 11.74 6.08
C GLY A 22 -6.57 11.28 6.92
N SER A 23 -7.77 11.22 6.35
CA SER A 23 -8.96 10.79 7.08
C SER A 23 -9.82 9.82 6.30
N MET A 24 -10.53 8.94 7.01
CA MET A 24 -11.49 8.00 6.39
C MET A 24 -12.65 8.70 5.69
N ALA A 25 -12.95 9.97 6.04
CA ALA A 25 -13.97 10.76 5.35
C ALA A 25 -13.59 11.11 3.89
N ALA A 26 -12.31 11.11 3.55
CA ALA A 26 -11.82 11.33 2.19
C ALA A 26 -11.78 10.04 1.34
N VAL A 27 -11.99 8.86 1.95
CA VAL A 27 -11.93 7.57 1.28
C VAL A 27 -13.20 7.33 0.48
N HIS A 28 -13.05 6.88 -0.78
CA HIS A 28 -14.18 6.52 -1.60
C HIS A 28 -14.89 5.27 -1.03
N PRO A 29 -16.24 5.21 -1.02
CA PRO A 29 -16.99 4.09 -0.43
C PRO A 29 -16.61 2.70 -1.01
N SER A 30 -16.30 2.61 -2.31
CA SER A 30 -15.86 1.34 -2.90
C SER A 30 -14.49 0.88 -2.39
N ASP A 31 -13.59 1.83 -2.09
CA ASP A 31 -12.26 1.52 -1.56
C ASP A 31 -12.38 1.04 -0.11
N LEU A 32 -13.25 1.70 0.67
CA LEU A 32 -13.60 1.28 2.02
C LEU A 32 -14.16 -0.14 2.04
N GLN A 33 -15.12 -0.42 1.15
CA GLN A 33 -15.73 -1.75 1.04
C GLN A 33 -14.69 -2.81 0.66
N LEU A 34 -13.85 -2.54 -0.34
CA LEU A 34 -12.82 -3.48 -0.81
C LEU A 34 -11.82 -3.80 0.30
N VAL A 35 -11.27 -2.78 0.97
CA VAL A 35 -10.30 -2.99 2.05
C VAL A 35 -10.94 -3.74 3.21
N SER A 36 -12.20 -3.42 3.59
CA SER A 36 -12.92 -4.12 4.66
C SER A 36 -13.16 -5.59 4.33
N GLN A 37 -13.59 -5.90 3.10
CA GLN A 37 -13.82 -7.29 2.66
C GLN A 37 -12.51 -8.08 2.63
N TRP A 38 -11.47 -7.52 2.02
CA TRP A 38 -10.14 -8.14 1.98
C TRP A 38 -9.59 -8.39 3.39
N ALA A 39 -9.67 -7.41 4.29
CA ALA A 39 -9.17 -7.55 5.66
C ALA A 39 -9.93 -8.63 6.44
N GLY A 40 -11.24 -8.79 6.20
CA GLY A 40 -12.07 -9.83 6.81
C GLY A 40 -11.63 -11.26 6.46
N ASP A 41 -10.93 -11.44 5.35
CA ASP A 41 -10.41 -12.74 4.89
C ASP A 41 -8.94 -12.96 5.30
N VAL A 42 -8.28 -11.98 5.93
CA VAL A 42 -6.90 -12.10 6.38
C VAL A 42 -6.82 -12.83 7.71
N ASP A 43 -6.03 -13.89 7.75
CA ASP A 43 -5.68 -14.61 8.97
C ASP A 43 -4.29 -14.17 9.48
N GLY A 44 -4.26 -13.47 10.60
CA GLY A 44 -3.04 -12.96 11.24
C GLY A 44 -2.87 -11.43 11.14
N GLU A 45 -1.64 -10.98 11.37
CA GLU A 45 -1.31 -9.55 11.37
C GLU A 45 -1.41 -8.94 9.98
N ILE A 46 -1.94 -7.71 9.90
CA ILE A 46 -1.94 -6.87 8.70
C ILE A 46 -0.87 -5.79 8.84
N VAL A 47 -0.02 -5.66 7.82
CA VAL A 47 0.91 -4.53 7.69
C VAL A 47 0.37 -3.55 6.65
N ASP A 48 0.12 -2.32 7.07
CA ASP A 48 -0.16 -1.19 6.18
C ASP A 48 1.18 -0.61 5.71
N ALA A 49 1.59 -1.02 4.52
CA ALA A 49 2.90 -0.76 3.95
C ALA A 49 2.90 0.55 3.15
N GLY A 50 3.49 1.59 3.70
CA GLY A 50 3.39 2.97 3.27
C GLY A 50 2.13 3.63 3.83
N CYS A 51 1.95 3.52 5.14
CA CYS A 51 0.72 3.91 5.84
C CYS A 51 0.44 5.43 5.82
N GLY A 52 1.42 6.26 5.46
CA GLY A 52 1.28 7.71 5.45
C GLY A 52 0.73 8.24 6.78
N PRO A 53 -0.37 9.04 6.76
CA PRO A 53 -0.98 9.58 7.98
C PRO A 53 -1.60 8.54 8.93
N GLY A 54 -1.64 7.25 8.57
CA GLY A 54 -2.07 6.16 9.45
C GLY A 54 -3.57 5.89 9.52
N HIS A 55 -4.39 6.57 8.74
CA HIS A 55 -5.86 6.45 8.80
C HIS A 55 -6.35 5.04 8.40
N TRP A 56 -5.72 4.37 7.43
CA TRP A 56 -6.05 3.00 7.08
C TRP A 56 -5.63 2.00 8.17
N THR A 57 -4.43 2.16 8.73
CA THR A 57 -3.97 1.30 9.84
C THR A 57 -4.91 1.42 11.04
N ASN A 58 -5.31 2.67 11.40
CA ASN A 58 -6.27 2.91 12.49
C ASN A 58 -7.62 2.28 12.18
N PHE A 59 -8.14 2.46 10.97
CA PHE A 59 -9.40 1.87 10.54
C PHE A 59 -9.39 0.34 10.69
N LEU A 60 -8.33 -0.34 10.23
CA LEU A 60 -8.18 -1.79 10.37
C LEU A 60 -8.15 -2.22 11.84
N THR A 61 -7.47 -1.46 12.70
CA THR A 61 -7.44 -1.71 14.15
C THR A 61 -8.82 -1.53 14.79
N GLU A 62 -9.57 -0.48 14.42
CA GLU A 62 -10.95 -0.25 14.90
C GLU A 62 -11.91 -1.35 14.43
N GLN A 63 -11.66 -1.99 13.29
CA GLN A 63 -12.42 -3.16 12.83
C GLN A 63 -12.03 -4.47 13.57
N GLY A 64 -11.07 -4.41 14.49
CA GLY A 64 -10.65 -5.55 15.30
C GLY A 64 -9.52 -6.38 14.73
N HIS A 65 -8.87 -5.92 13.64
CA HIS A 65 -7.70 -6.60 13.09
C HIS A 65 -6.44 -6.25 13.86
N ALA A 66 -5.53 -7.20 14.02
CA ALA A 66 -4.16 -6.92 14.44
C ALA A 66 -3.45 -6.20 13.28
N ALA A 67 -3.29 -4.88 13.36
CA ALA A 67 -2.72 -4.07 12.29
C ALA A 67 -1.62 -3.14 12.80
N ARG A 68 -0.58 -2.94 11.97
CA ARG A 68 0.46 -1.92 12.20
C ARG A 68 0.83 -1.21 10.91
N GLY A 69 1.25 0.06 11.05
CA GLY A 69 1.68 0.89 9.92
C GLY A 69 3.20 0.97 9.81
N VAL A 70 3.70 0.97 8.57
CA VAL A 70 5.11 1.21 8.27
C VAL A 70 5.19 2.30 7.21
N ASP A 71 5.99 3.35 7.46
CA ASP A 71 6.25 4.40 6.47
C ASP A 71 7.71 4.85 6.52
N LEU A 72 8.22 5.33 5.39
CA LEU A 72 9.59 5.83 5.26
C LEU A 72 9.73 7.31 5.67
N VAL A 73 8.60 8.02 5.82
CA VAL A 73 8.55 9.45 6.12
C VAL A 73 8.39 9.65 7.63
N PRO A 74 9.42 10.12 8.38
CA PRO A 74 9.35 10.24 9.84
C PRO A 74 8.22 11.13 10.34
N GLU A 75 7.88 12.16 9.58
CA GLU A 75 6.81 13.10 9.92
C GLU A 75 5.43 12.43 9.84
N PHE A 76 5.21 11.50 8.90
CA PHE A 76 3.97 10.70 8.85
C PHE A 76 3.88 9.76 10.04
N VAL A 77 4.96 9.05 10.37
CA VAL A 77 5.00 8.16 11.54
C VAL A 77 4.71 8.94 12.82
N THR A 78 5.35 10.12 12.99
CA THR A 78 5.10 11.00 14.13
C THR A 78 3.64 11.46 14.18
N TYR A 79 3.09 11.89 13.05
CA TYR A 79 1.69 12.32 12.96
C TYR A 79 0.74 11.18 13.31
N ALA A 80 0.90 10.01 12.70
CA ALA A 80 0.06 8.83 12.92
C ALA A 80 0.07 8.39 14.39
N THR A 81 1.26 8.31 15.01
CA THR A 81 1.41 7.95 16.43
C THR A 81 0.70 8.93 17.35
N ASN A 82 0.79 10.23 17.07
CA ASN A 82 0.13 11.26 17.90
C ASN A 82 -1.39 11.28 17.69
N THR A 83 -1.86 10.99 16.48
CA THR A 83 -3.28 11.04 16.12
C THR A 83 -4.00 9.77 16.56
N PHE A 84 -3.35 8.62 16.51
CA PHE A 84 -3.90 7.30 16.81
C PHE A 84 -3.03 6.56 17.84
N PRO A 85 -2.98 7.00 19.10
CA PRO A 85 -2.01 6.53 20.10
C PRO A 85 -2.18 5.05 20.50
N GLY A 86 -3.30 4.41 20.12
CA GLY A 86 -3.53 2.98 20.36
C GLY A 86 -3.01 2.06 19.26
N VAL A 87 -2.43 2.61 18.18
CA VAL A 87 -2.01 1.87 17.01
C VAL A 87 -0.48 1.91 16.86
N SER A 88 0.12 0.82 16.42
CA SER A 88 1.56 0.72 16.22
C SER A 88 1.97 1.29 14.85
N TYR A 89 2.89 2.25 14.86
CA TYR A 89 3.51 2.82 13.65
C TYR A 89 5.02 2.79 13.77
N THR A 90 5.69 2.37 12.71
CA THR A 90 7.16 2.26 12.69
C THR A 90 7.76 2.94 11.47
N LEU A 91 8.91 3.58 11.66
CA LEU A 91 9.71 4.07 10.56
C LEU A 91 10.41 2.91 9.88
N GLY A 92 10.16 2.70 8.59
CA GLY A 92 10.73 1.57 7.87
C GLY A 92 10.58 1.69 6.36
N SER A 93 11.31 0.84 5.64
CA SER A 93 11.29 0.75 4.18
C SER A 93 10.45 -0.44 3.74
N LEU A 94 9.72 -0.27 2.62
CA LEU A 94 9.00 -1.36 1.96
C LEU A 94 9.96 -2.36 1.28
N ASP A 95 11.23 -1.97 1.08
CA ASP A 95 12.27 -2.84 0.54
C ASP A 95 12.83 -3.81 1.60
N SER A 96 12.53 -3.58 2.89
CA SER A 96 12.99 -4.40 4.02
C SER A 96 12.08 -4.15 5.23
N LEU A 97 11.02 -4.93 5.34
CA LEU A 97 10.08 -4.87 6.45
C LEU A 97 10.69 -5.50 7.71
N ASP A 98 10.47 -4.85 8.86
CA ASP A 98 10.81 -5.44 10.15
C ASP A 98 9.77 -6.51 10.51
N ALA A 99 9.97 -7.69 9.94
CA ALA A 99 9.10 -8.85 10.10
C ALA A 99 9.87 -10.13 9.77
N ASP A 100 9.60 -11.19 10.50
CA ASP A 100 10.12 -12.52 10.21
C ASP A 100 9.55 -13.05 8.88
N THR A 101 10.30 -13.95 8.23
CA THR A 101 9.84 -14.61 7.02
C THR A 101 8.57 -15.42 7.30
N GLY A 102 7.50 -15.12 6.56
CA GLY A 102 6.25 -15.85 6.66
C GLY A 102 5.44 -15.57 7.92
N SER A 103 5.59 -14.39 8.53
CA SER A 103 4.92 -14.04 9.79
C SER A 103 3.67 -13.17 9.61
N ILE A 104 3.46 -12.56 8.44
CA ILE A 104 2.38 -11.60 8.19
C ILE A 104 1.24 -12.26 7.42
N GLY A 105 -0.01 -12.07 7.88
CA GLY A 105 -1.22 -12.58 7.23
C GLY A 105 -1.63 -11.78 6.01
N GLY A 106 -1.54 -10.45 6.08
CA GLY A 106 -1.91 -9.56 4.99
C GLY A 106 -1.03 -8.31 4.89
N ILE A 107 -0.84 -7.81 3.68
CA ILE A 107 -0.18 -6.52 3.43
C ILE A 107 -1.15 -5.63 2.64
N LEU A 108 -1.45 -4.46 3.18
CA LEU A 108 -2.11 -3.37 2.47
C LEU A 108 -1.04 -2.42 1.92
N SER A 109 -0.99 -2.25 0.60
CA SER A 109 -0.11 -1.28 -0.07
C SER A 109 -0.97 -0.29 -0.85
N TRP A 110 -1.50 0.72 -0.14
CA TRP A 110 -2.50 1.63 -0.71
C TRP A 110 -1.84 2.89 -1.24
N TYR A 111 -1.62 2.95 -2.55
CA TYR A 111 -0.89 4.01 -3.26
C TYR A 111 0.56 4.23 -2.78
N SER A 112 1.19 3.24 -2.17
CA SER A 112 2.58 3.35 -1.68
C SER A 112 3.62 2.91 -2.71
N LEU A 113 3.28 1.98 -3.62
CA LEU A 113 4.18 1.52 -4.68
C LEU A 113 4.24 2.46 -5.89
N ILE A 114 3.37 3.46 -5.99
CA ILE A 114 3.28 4.34 -7.16
C ILE A 114 4.54 5.16 -7.44
N HIS A 115 5.44 5.29 -6.46
CA HIS A 115 6.71 6.03 -6.59
C HIS A 115 7.91 5.13 -6.93
N TYR A 116 7.70 3.83 -7.07
CA TYR A 116 8.74 2.93 -7.54
C TYR A 116 8.84 3.01 -9.07
N GLU A 117 10.07 3.16 -9.56
CA GLU A 117 10.33 3.01 -10.99
C GLU A 117 9.97 1.59 -11.45
N PRO A 118 9.44 1.42 -12.67
CA PRO A 118 9.03 0.10 -13.17
C PRO A 118 10.11 -0.97 -13.05
N GLN A 119 11.37 -0.60 -13.23
CA GLN A 119 12.52 -1.52 -13.14
C GLN A 119 12.82 -1.98 -11.69
N THR A 120 12.29 -1.27 -10.70
CA THR A 120 12.57 -1.54 -9.28
C THR A 120 11.36 -2.01 -8.50
N ILE A 121 10.17 -2.07 -9.12
CA ILE A 121 8.91 -2.46 -8.46
C ILE A 121 8.98 -3.86 -7.83
N ARG A 122 9.79 -4.76 -8.39
CA ARG A 122 9.98 -6.12 -7.87
C ARG A 122 10.69 -6.17 -6.53
N ILE A 123 11.44 -5.13 -6.14
CA ILE A 123 12.17 -5.10 -4.85
C ILE A 123 11.18 -5.21 -3.68
N PRO A 124 10.23 -4.27 -3.50
CA PRO A 124 9.24 -4.39 -2.43
C PRO A 124 8.30 -5.61 -2.63
N LEU A 125 7.99 -6.02 -3.85
CA LEU A 125 7.15 -7.20 -4.08
C LEU A 125 7.83 -8.49 -3.59
N HIS A 126 9.14 -8.67 -3.79
CA HIS A 126 9.89 -9.79 -3.21
C HIS A 126 9.91 -9.72 -1.68
N GLU A 127 10.05 -8.53 -1.11
CA GLU A 127 10.01 -8.35 0.35
C GLU A 127 8.61 -8.67 0.92
N PHE A 128 7.55 -8.22 0.27
CA PHE A 128 6.18 -8.56 0.67
C PHE A 128 5.95 -10.07 0.61
N ARG A 129 6.43 -10.73 -0.46
CA ARG A 129 6.36 -12.19 -0.55
C ARG A 129 7.15 -12.88 0.56
N ARG A 130 8.31 -12.36 0.95
CA ARG A 130 9.10 -12.92 2.05
C ARG A 130 8.34 -12.84 3.37
N ALA A 131 7.77 -11.68 3.67
CA ALA A 131 7.13 -11.37 4.94
C ALA A 131 5.76 -12.06 5.12
N LEU A 132 4.96 -12.15 4.05
CA LEU A 132 3.66 -12.84 4.09
C LEU A 132 3.82 -14.32 4.44
N ASN A 133 2.90 -14.89 5.20
CA ASN A 133 2.80 -16.32 5.43
C ASN A 133 2.38 -17.06 4.14
N PRO A 134 2.56 -18.38 4.04
CA PRO A 134 2.02 -19.18 2.92
C PRO A 134 0.50 -18.95 2.81
N GLY A 135 0.03 -18.59 1.60
CA GLY A 135 -1.37 -18.25 1.38
C GLY A 135 -1.80 -16.86 1.84
N GLY A 136 -0.92 -16.10 2.50
CA GLY A 136 -1.16 -14.70 2.88
C GLY A 136 -1.40 -13.80 1.66
N THR A 137 -2.08 -12.68 1.88
CA THR A 137 -2.60 -11.86 0.78
C THR A 137 -2.04 -10.44 0.80
N LEU A 138 -1.91 -9.89 -0.41
CA LEU A 138 -1.49 -8.52 -0.68
C LEU A 138 -2.65 -7.79 -1.38
N LEU A 139 -3.04 -6.63 -0.86
CA LEU A 139 -3.94 -5.69 -1.55
C LEU A 139 -3.14 -4.46 -1.96
N VAL A 140 -3.05 -4.22 -3.27
CA VAL A 140 -2.35 -3.06 -3.85
C VAL A 140 -3.34 -2.10 -4.49
N GLY A 141 -3.36 -0.85 -4.05
CA GLY A 141 -4.06 0.26 -4.72
C GLY A 141 -3.09 1.11 -5.54
N PHE A 142 -3.47 1.48 -6.77
CA PHE A 142 -2.60 2.22 -7.69
C PHE A 142 -3.39 3.06 -8.71
N PHE A 143 -2.69 3.94 -9.44
CA PHE A 143 -3.27 4.66 -10.57
C PHE A 143 -3.26 3.79 -11.83
N GLU A 144 -4.45 3.62 -12.44
CA GLU A 144 -4.62 2.85 -13.67
C GLU A 144 -4.27 3.69 -14.89
N GLY A 145 -3.69 3.05 -15.90
CA GLY A 145 -3.37 3.62 -17.20
C GLY A 145 -3.34 2.59 -18.31
N GLN A 146 -3.23 3.03 -19.56
CA GLN A 146 -3.11 2.11 -20.71
C GLN A 146 -1.68 1.61 -20.93
N THR A 147 -0.71 2.33 -20.40
CA THR A 147 0.72 2.02 -20.46
C THR A 147 1.36 2.32 -19.14
N VAL A 148 2.49 1.66 -18.85
CA VAL A 148 3.33 2.02 -17.71
C VAL A 148 4.03 3.33 -18.02
N GLU A 149 3.65 4.40 -17.35
CA GLU A 149 4.22 5.71 -17.61
C GLU A 149 4.24 6.60 -16.35
N GLU A 150 5.25 7.46 -16.30
CA GLU A 150 5.37 8.48 -15.28
C GLU A 150 4.34 9.60 -15.52
N PHE A 151 3.79 10.15 -14.45
CA PHE A 151 2.94 11.32 -14.49
C PHE A 151 3.22 12.28 -13.33
N ALA A 152 2.87 13.55 -13.54
CA ALA A 152 2.97 14.57 -12.50
C ALA A 152 1.95 14.30 -11.39
N HIS A 153 2.42 13.79 -10.26
CA HIS A 153 1.66 13.65 -9.03
C HIS A 153 1.88 14.88 -8.12
N ALA A 154 0.93 15.16 -7.23
CA ALA A 154 0.94 16.40 -6.42
C ALA A 154 2.20 16.57 -5.56
N VAL A 155 2.83 15.50 -5.11
CA VAL A 155 4.00 15.56 -4.21
C VAL A 155 5.31 15.31 -4.95
N THR A 156 5.36 14.23 -5.74
CA THR A 156 6.53 13.78 -6.50
C THR A 156 6.05 12.95 -7.68
N PRO A 157 6.80 12.82 -8.78
CA PRO A 157 6.41 11.96 -9.89
C PRO A 157 5.99 10.57 -9.42
N ALA A 158 4.96 10.04 -10.05
CA ALA A 158 4.41 8.72 -9.77
C ALA A 158 4.18 7.96 -11.09
N TYR A 159 4.03 6.65 -11.00
CA TYR A 159 3.75 5.79 -12.14
C TYR A 159 2.31 5.30 -12.12
N ARG A 160 1.70 5.25 -13.29
CA ARG A 160 0.43 4.53 -13.52
C ARG A 160 0.72 3.24 -14.27
N TRP A 161 -0.10 2.25 -14.02
CA TRP A 161 0.09 0.91 -14.54
C TRP A 161 -1.19 0.37 -15.15
N PRO A 162 -1.12 -0.34 -16.31
CA PRO A 162 -2.18 -1.27 -16.69
C PRO A 162 -2.32 -2.37 -15.63
N VAL A 163 -3.56 -2.79 -15.37
CA VAL A 163 -3.82 -3.88 -14.40
C VAL A 163 -3.06 -5.16 -14.78
N ASP A 164 -3.07 -5.51 -16.05
CA ASP A 164 -2.40 -6.73 -16.55
C ASP A 164 -0.88 -6.67 -16.42
N ASP A 165 -0.27 -5.49 -16.61
CA ASP A 165 1.17 -5.31 -16.48
C ASP A 165 1.62 -5.42 -15.02
N LEU A 166 0.90 -4.78 -14.09
CA LEU A 166 1.19 -4.95 -12.65
C LEU A 166 0.90 -6.38 -12.18
N GLY A 167 -0.15 -7.01 -12.70
CA GLY A 167 -0.43 -8.43 -12.48
C GLY A 167 0.70 -9.33 -12.95
N THR A 168 1.34 -9.00 -14.08
CA THR A 168 2.52 -9.72 -14.58
C THR A 168 3.72 -9.60 -13.62
N GLU A 169 3.96 -8.40 -13.07
CA GLU A 169 5.02 -8.18 -12.06
C GLU A 169 4.75 -8.96 -10.76
N LEU A 170 3.50 -8.97 -10.31
CA LEU A 170 3.06 -9.77 -9.16
C LEU A 170 3.28 -11.28 -9.40
N ASN A 171 2.86 -11.78 -10.56
CA ASN A 171 3.07 -13.18 -10.93
C ASN A 171 4.56 -13.55 -11.00
N ALA A 172 5.40 -12.66 -11.56
CA ALA A 172 6.84 -12.86 -11.66
C ALA A 172 7.54 -12.90 -10.30
N THR A 173 6.95 -12.25 -9.28
CA THR A 173 7.49 -12.20 -7.92
C THR A 173 6.87 -13.25 -6.99
N GLY A 174 6.04 -14.17 -7.51
CA GLY A 174 5.52 -15.33 -6.78
C GLY A 174 4.19 -15.10 -6.08
N PHE A 175 3.37 -14.22 -6.65
CA PHE A 175 1.97 -14.06 -6.30
C PHE A 175 1.06 -14.64 -7.38
N ASP A 176 -0.15 -15.01 -7.01
CA ASP A 176 -1.26 -15.27 -7.91
C ASP A 176 -2.27 -14.13 -7.75
N VAL A 177 -2.61 -13.46 -8.86
CA VAL A 177 -3.68 -12.47 -8.87
C VAL A 177 -5.02 -13.18 -8.63
N VAL A 178 -5.74 -12.77 -7.59
CA VAL A 178 -7.04 -13.34 -7.21
C VAL A 178 -8.17 -12.56 -7.85
N GLU A 179 -8.11 -11.23 -7.73
CA GLU A 179 -9.12 -10.33 -8.30
C GLU A 179 -8.51 -8.95 -8.59
N SER A 180 -9.15 -8.21 -9.45
CA SER A 180 -8.80 -6.82 -9.75
C SER A 180 -10.04 -5.95 -9.86
N HIS A 181 -9.91 -4.70 -9.44
CA HIS A 181 -10.96 -3.69 -9.44
C HIS A 181 -10.47 -2.45 -10.15
N VAL A 182 -11.29 -1.90 -11.05
CA VAL A 182 -10.98 -0.66 -11.76
C VAL A 182 -12.11 0.33 -11.52
N ARG A 183 -11.75 1.56 -11.12
CA ARG A 183 -12.72 2.66 -10.98
C ARG A 183 -12.33 3.82 -11.88
N LYS A 184 -13.27 4.20 -12.76
CA LYS A 184 -13.16 5.33 -13.69
C LYS A 184 -14.26 6.33 -13.36
N THR A 185 -13.89 7.46 -12.76
CA THR A 185 -14.81 8.54 -12.42
C THR A 185 -14.54 9.73 -13.34
N ALA A 186 -15.58 10.30 -13.91
CA ALA A 186 -15.45 11.46 -14.82
C ALA A 186 -14.68 12.62 -14.12
N GLY A 187 -13.68 13.17 -14.78
CA GLY A 187 -12.85 14.26 -14.26
C GLY A 187 -11.79 13.82 -13.21
N GLN A 188 -11.70 12.54 -12.88
CA GLN A 188 -10.69 12.00 -11.99
C GLN A 188 -9.73 11.05 -12.72
N ARG A 189 -8.52 10.88 -12.18
CA ARG A 189 -7.62 9.86 -12.68
C ARG A 189 -8.21 8.47 -12.44
N PRO A 190 -8.15 7.57 -13.42
CA PRO A 190 -8.50 6.17 -13.20
C PRO A 190 -7.63 5.55 -12.11
N VAL A 191 -8.25 4.72 -11.29
CA VAL A 191 -7.58 3.98 -10.22
C VAL A 191 -7.92 2.51 -10.29
N ALA A 192 -7.04 1.68 -9.79
CA ALA A 192 -7.27 0.25 -9.70
C ALA A 192 -6.73 -0.31 -8.39
N ALA A 193 -7.20 -1.50 -8.06
CA ALA A 193 -6.66 -2.33 -6.99
C ALA A 193 -6.56 -3.78 -7.43
N ILE A 194 -5.56 -4.49 -6.92
CA ILE A 194 -5.36 -5.92 -7.13
C ILE A 194 -5.25 -6.60 -5.77
N VAL A 195 -6.03 -7.66 -5.57
CA VAL A 195 -5.81 -8.64 -4.51
C VAL A 195 -4.97 -9.77 -5.09
N ALA A 196 -3.84 -10.05 -4.45
CA ALA A 196 -2.95 -11.12 -4.85
C ALA A 196 -2.62 -12.02 -3.66
N ARG A 197 -2.46 -13.31 -3.89
CA ARG A 197 -2.12 -14.30 -2.86
C ARG A 197 -0.69 -14.77 -3.05
N ARG A 198 0.06 -14.84 -1.95
CA ARG A 198 1.39 -15.46 -1.95
C ARG A 198 1.27 -16.92 -2.39
N ARG A 199 2.00 -17.27 -3.46
CA ARG A 199 2.09 -18.62 -3.97
C ARG A 199 2.82 -19.52 -2.96
N GLU A 200 2.27 -20.69 -2.68
CA GLU A 200 2.94 -21.69 -1.87
C GLU A 200 4.22 -22.18 -2.57
N ALA A 201 5.24 -22.49 -1.78
CA ALA A 201 6.42 -23.16 -2.31
C ALA A 201 6.07 -24.64 -2.55
N HIS A 202 6.22 -25.08 -3.78
CA HIS A 202 6.12 -26.50 -4.13
C HIS A 202 7.39 -27.23 -3.71
#